data_a92f17a2b7544f574a641162c0971fad
#
_entry.id   a92f17a2b7544f574a641162c0971fad
#
_cell.length_a   1.000
_cell.length_b   1.000
_cell.length_c   1.000
_cell.angle_alpha   90.00
_cell.angle_beta   90.00
_cell.angle_gamma   90.00
#
_symmetry.space_group_name_H-M   'P 1'
#
loop_
_entity.id
_entity.type
_entity.pdbx_description
1 polymer ?
#
loop_
_entity_poly.entity_id
_entity_poly.type
_entity_poly.pdbx_seq_one_letter_code
_entity_poly.pdbx_strand_id
1 'polypeptide(L)'
;MRYPVIVHKDGGSDYGVTVPDFPGGFSGGETLDEALANVQDAIETFYEGEEVERLPDPSPLESVLASEDAEGGAVVLVDVNFDFLEKKAVPVNITVPLYLRNRIDRAAKARGMTRSAFLVRAAQAYM
;
A
#
# COMPACT_ATOMS: atom_id res chain seq x y z
N MET A 1 4.46 10.87 -2.83
CA MET A 1 5.28 11.01 -4.06
C MET A 1 4.53 10.38 -5.22
N ARG A 2 4.62 10.96 -6.38
CA ARG A 2 3.97 10.44 -7.59
C ARG A 2 4.98 9.72 -8.45
N TYR A 3 4.66 8.48 -8.80
CA TYR A 3 5.50 7.67 -9.68
C TYR A 3 4.76 7.37 -10.98
N PRO A 4 5.45 7.43 -12.11
CA PRO A 4 4.87 6.95 -13.36
C PRO A 4 4.81 5.42 -13.34
N VAL A 5 3.66 4.88 -13.67
CA VAL A 5 3.43 3.44 -13.80
C VAL A 5 2.93 3.13 -15.20
N ILE A 6 3.19 1.93 -15.66
CA ILE A 6 2.79 1.49 -17.00
C ILE A 6 1.66 0.47 -16.86
N VAL A 7 0.53 0.77 -17.47
CA VAL A 7 -0.65 -0.10 -17.45
C VAL A 7 -0.75 -0.85 -18.76
N HIS A 8 -0.85 -2.16 -18.67
CA HIS A 8 -1.07 -3.04 -19.81
C HIS A 8 -2.35 -3.85 -19.60
N LYS A 9 -3.06 -4.07 -20.69
CA LYS A 9 -4.18 -4.99 -20.71
C LYS A 9 -4.17 -5.79 -22.00
N ASP A 10 -3.94 -7.08 -21.90
CA ASP A 10 -4.08 -7.99 -23.02
C ASP A 10 -5.57 -8.30 -23.23
N GLY A 11 -5.98 -8.51 -24.48
CA GLY A 11 -7.38 -8.75 -24.81
C GLY A 11 -7.99 -9.88 -23.99
N GLY A 12 -9.02 -9.56 -23.18
CA GLY A 12 -9.73 -10.52 -22.34
C GLY A 12 -9.06 -10.86 -21.01
N SER A 13 -7.87 -10.30 -20.71
CA SER A 13 -7.18 -10.51 -19.44
C SER A 13 -7.39 -9.31 -18.49
N ASP A 14 -6.90 -9.47 -17.26
CA ASP A 14 -6.88 -8.42 -16.26
C ASP A 14 -5.87 -7.32 -16.61
N TYR A 15 -5.98 -6.20 -15.91
CA TYR A 15 -4.99 -5.14 -16.01
C TYR A 15 -3.72 -5.53 -15.25
N GLY A 16 -2.56 -5.29 -15.89
CA GLY A 16 -1.26 -5.41 -15.25
C GLY A 16 -0.62 -4.02 -15.14
N VAL A 17 0.07 -3.77 -14.04
CA VAL A 17 0.77 -2.51 -13.77
C VAL A 17 2.21 -2.80 -13.44
N THR A 18 3.12 -2.15 -14.15
CA THR A 18 4.56 -2.17 -13.86
C THR A 18 4.97 -0.82 -13.28
N VAL A 19 5.78 -0.85 -12.23
CA VAL A 19 6.32 0.36 -11.59
C VAL A 19 7.81 0.43 -11.90
N PRO A 20 8.24 1.20 -12.92
CA PRO A 20 9.64 1.20 -13.37
C PRO A 20 10.64 1.59 -12.28
N ASP A 21 10.29 2.51 -11.38
CA ASP A 21 11.17 2.96 -10.30
C ASP A 21 11.34 1.94 -9.18
N PHE A 22 10.55 0.87 -9.20
CA PHE A 22 10.63 -0.24 -8.26
C PHE A 22 10.81 -1.54 -9.04
N PRO A 23 12.05 -1.90 -9.42
CA PRO A 23 12.30 -3.11 -10.21
C PRO A 23 11.74 -4.37 -9.54
N GLY A 24 10.91 -5.12 -10.27
CA GLY A 24 10.18 -6.26 -9.72
C GLY A 24 8.86 -5.90 -9.06
N GLY A 25 8.50 -4.61 -9.04
CA GLY A 25 7.21 -4.14 -8.53
C GLY A 25 6.13 -4.28 -9.58
N PHE A 26 5.21 -5.22 -9.37
CA PHE A 26 4.07 -5.48 -10.25
C PHE A 26 2.79 -5.47 -9.45
N SER A 27 1.75 -4.95 -10.07
CA SER A 27 0.41 -4.93 -9.53
C SER A 27 -0.57 -5.40 -10.59
N GLY A 28 -1.79 -5.67 -10.21
CA GLY A 28 -2.83 -6.05 -11.15
C GLY A 28 -4.22 -5.96 -10.53
N GLY A 29 -5.23 -6.09 -11.37
CA GLY A 29 -6.62 -6.08 -10.95
C GLY A 29 -7.55 -6.31 -12.12
N GLU A 30 -8.79 -6.68 -11.82
CA GLU A 30 -9.82 -6.90 -12.83
C GLU A 30 -10.27 -5.58 -13.48
N THR A 31 -10.18 -4.49 -12.75
CA THR A 31 -10.48 -3.14 -13.23
C THR A 31 -9.23 -2.27 -13.17
N LEU A 32 -9.23 -1.18 -13.92
CA LEU A 32 -8.14 -0.21 -13.88
C LEU A 32 -7.99 0.41 -12.49
N ASP A 33 -9.09 0.80 -11.87
CA ASP A 33 -9.08 1.39 -10.53
C ASP A 33 -8.50 0.43 -9.50
N GLU A 34 -8.86 -0.84 -9.56
CA GLU A 34 -8.32 -1.88 -8.68
C GLU A 34 -6.82 -2.08 -8.90
N ALA A 35 -6.38 -2.16 -10.15
CA ALA A 35 -4.97 -2.33 -10.48
C ALA A 35 -4.13 -1.14 -9.98
N LEU A 36 -4.61 0.08 -10.14
CA LEU A 36 -3.93 1.29 -9.66
C LEU A 36 -3.93 1.37 -8.13
N ALA A 37 -5.03 1.01 -7.49
CA ALA A 37 -5.09 0.97 -6.02
C ALA A 37 -4.13 -0.06 -5.43
N ASN A 38 -3.96 -1.20 -6.10
CA ASN A 38 -3.06 -2.27 -5.66
C ASN A 38 -1.57 -1.92 -5.80
N VAL A 39 -1.22 -0.83 -6.48
CA VAL A 39 0.17 -0.35 -6.53
C VAL A 39 0.70 -0.02 -5.16
N GLN A 40 -0.11 0.61 -4.30
CA GLN A 40 0.27 0.91 -2.91
C GLN A 40 0.66 -0.37 -2.16
N ASP A 41 -0.17 -1.41 -2.23
CA ASP A 41 0.09 -2.69 -1.56
C ASP A 41 1.35 -3.37 -2.14
N ALA A 42 1.56 -3.29 -3.44
CA ALA A 42 2.73 -3.85 -4.09
C ALA A 42 4.02 -3.20 -3.60
N ILE A 43 4.02 -1.88 -3.41
CA ILE A 43 5.17 -1.13 -2.91
C ILE A 43 5.41 -1.43 -1.42
N GLU A 44 4.35 -1.52 -0.62
CA GLU A 44 4.47 -1.93 0.79
C GLU A 44 5.08 -3.32 0.91
N THR A 45 4.64 -4.26 0.07
CA THR A 45 5.21 -5.61 0.01
C THR A 45 6.68 -5.60 -0.44
N PHE A 46 7.03 -4.74 -1.39
CA PHE A 46 8.41 -4.59 -1.87
C PHE A 46 9.38 -4.23 -0.74
N TYR A 47 8.92 -3.42 0.21
CA TYR A 47 9.73 -3.00 1.36
C TYR A 47 9.53 -3.85 2.61
N GLU A 48 8.73 -4.89 2.56
CA GLU A 48 8.47 -5.74 3.73
C GLU A 48 9.76 -6.39 4.23
N GLY A 49 10.07 -6.16 5.52
CA GLY A 49 11.27 -6.67 6.15
C GLY A 49 12.58 -5.98 5.76
N GLU A 50 12.51 -4.94 4.96
CA GLU A 50 13.68 -4.18 4.49
C GLU A 50 13.88 -2.92 5.33
N GLU A 51 15.15 -2.56 5.55
CA GLU A 51 15.50 -1.22 6.05
C GLU A 51 15.67 -0.30 4.84
N VAL A 52 14.91 0.80 4.83
CA VAL A 52 14.90 1.73 3.71
C VAL A 52 15.70 2.98 4.07
N GLU A 53 16.89 3.11 3.49
CA GLU A 53 17.72 4.30 3.69
C GLU A 53 17.30 5.44 2.76
N ARG A 54 16.88 5.10 1.55
CA ARG A 54 16.51 6.08 0.54
C ARG A 54 15.42 5.54 -0.38
N LEU A 55 14.43 6.39 -0.66
CA LEU A 55 13.40 6.11 -1.66
C LEU A 55 13.91 6.48 -3.04
N PRO A 56 13.55 5.72 -4.09
CA PRO A 56 13.87 6.14 -5.44
C PRO A 56 13.17 7.45 -5.79
N ASP A 57 13.90 8.36 -6.45
CA ASP A 57 13.29 9.55 -7.01
C ASP A 57 12.40 9.13 -8.19
N PRO A 58 11.20 9.72 -8.33
CA PRO A 58 10.36 9.41 -9.48
C PRO A 58 11.05 9.75 -10.80
N SER A 59 11.02 8.81 -11.74
CA SER A 59 11.53 9.05 -13.08
C SER A 59 10.71 10.15 -13.77
N PRO A 60 11.33 10.97 -14.63
CA PRO A 60 10.58 11.91 -15.44
C PRO A 60 9.56 11.19 -16.33
N LEU A 61 8.36 11.74 -16.45
CA LEU A 61 7.29 11.16 -17.25
C LEU A 61 7.75 10.88 -18.69
N GLU A 62 8.48 11.81 -19.28
CA GLU A 62 8.98 11.70 -20.65
C GLU A 62 9.91 10.49 -20.83
N SER A 63 10.73 10.19 -19.83
CA SER A 63 11.63 9.03 -19.86
C SER A 63 10.86 7.73 -19.89
N VAL A 64 9.79 7.64 -19.09
CA VAL A 64 8.95 6.44 -19.04
C VAL A 64 8.13 6.29 -20.32
N LEU A 65 7.58 7.39 -20.85
CA LEU A 65 6.84 7.39 -22.11
C LEU A 65 7.71 6.92 -23.29
N ALA A 66 9.00 7.26 -23.28
CA ALA A 66 9.95 6.88 -24.33
C ALA A 66 10.53 5.47 -24.14
N SER A 67 10.26 4.80 -23.02
CA SER A 67 10.82 3.48 -22.72
C SER A 67 10.14 2.39 -23.54
N GLU A 68 10.87 1.30 -23.80
CA GLU A 68 10.32 0.11 -24.46
C GLU A 68 9.17 -0.52 -23.67
N ASP A 69 9.26 -0.45 -22.35
CA ASP A 69 8.24 -1.02 -21.44
C ASP A 69 6.89 -0.31 -21.57
N ALA A 70 6.87 0.93 -22.01
CA ALA A 70 5.65 1.69 -22.22
C ALA A 70 4.95 1.34 -23.54
N GLU A 71 5.63 0.61 -24.43
CA GLU A 71 5.08 0.26 -25.73
C GLU A 71 3.84 -0.62 -25.60
N GLY A 72 2.74 -0.18 -26.20
CA GLY A 72 1.45 -0.88 -26.12
C GLY A 72 0.71 -0.68 -24.82
N GLY A 73 1.25 0.09 -23.88
CA GLY A 73 0.64 0.41 -22.60
C GLY A 73 0.31 1.88 -22.44
N ALA A 74 -0.30 2.22 -21.32
CA ALA A 74 -0.60 3.59 -20.93
C ALA A 74 0.22 3.96 -19.70
N VAL A 75 0.78 5.17 -19.68
CA VAL A 75 1.52 5.67 -18.53
C VAL A 75 0.60 6.53 -17.68
N VAL A 76 0.52 6.22 -16.40
CA VAL A 76 -0.33 6.91 -15.42
C VAL A 76 0.55 7.30 -14.23
N LEU A 77 0.29 8.47 -13.65
CA LEU A 77 0.94 8.88 -12.41
C LEU A 77 0.13 8.36 -11.22
N VAL A 78 0.79 7.65 -10.32
CA VAL A 78 0.18 7.12 -9.10
C VAL A 78 0.83 7.76 -7.89
N ASP A 79 0.00 8.25 -6.99
CA ASP A 79 0.47 8.80 -5.71
C ASP A 79 0.72 7.65 -4.74
N VAL A 80 1.94 7.58 -4.20
CA VAL A 80 2.34 6.55 -3.25
C VAL A 80 2.59 7.20 -1.90
N ASN A 81 1.98 6.63 -0.87
CA ASN A 81 2.14 7.05 0.52
C ASN A 81 3.17 6.13 1.19
N PHE A 82 4.22 6.73 1.76
CA PHE A 82 5.28 6.00 2.45
C PHE A 82 5.16 6.04 3.98
N ASP A 83 4.00 6.43 4.52
CA ASP A 83 3.78 6.45 5.97
C ASP A 83 4.00 5.07 6.61
N PHE A 84 3.83 3.99 5.85
CA PHE A 84 4.05 2.63 6.33
C PHE A 84 5.50 2.36 6.77
N LEU A 85 6.46 3.19 6.35
CA LEU A 85 7.85 3.09 6.79
C LEU A 85 8.06 3.63 8.20
N GLU A 86 7.15 4.46 8.68
CA GLU A 86 7.15 5.02 10.04
C GLU A 86 6.56 4.01 11.01
N LYS A 87 7.40 3.12 11.53
CA LYS A 87 6.97 2.02 12.40
C LYS A 87 7.02 2.35 13.88
N LYS A 88 7.48 3.55 14.25
CA LYS A 88 7.57 3.97 15.63
C LYS A 88 6.18 4.08 16.25
N ALA A 89 5.97 3.34 17.34
CA ALA A 89 4.72 3.44 18.09
C ALA A 89 4.63 4.77 18.83
N VAL A 90 3.47 5.41 18.75
CA VAL A 90 3.18 6.65 19.47
C VAL A 90 1.91 6.47 20.29
N PRO A 91 1.80 7.08 21.50
CA PRO A 91 0.58 6.99 22.29
C PRO A 91 -0.54 7.80 21.65
N VAL A 92 -1.74 7.23 21.68
CA VAL A 92 -2.96 7.88 21.21
C VAL A 92 -4.02 7.77 22.29
N ASN A 93 -4.62 8.89 22.68
CA ASN A 93 -5.72 8.91 23.64
C ASN A 93 -7.04 8.94 22.89
N ILE A 94 -7.93 8.03 23.25
CA ILE A 94 -9.29 7.98 22.70
C ILE A 94 -10.31 7.92 23.84
N THR A 95 -11.51 8.38 23.57
CA THR A 95 -12.64 8.29 24.47
C THR A 95 -13.63 7.26 23.94
N VAL A 96 -14.00 6.29 24.77
CA VAL A 96 -14.98 5.26 24.43
C VAL A 96 -16.00 5.11 25.55
N PRO A 97 -17.24 4.69 25.26
CA PRO A 97 -18.21 4.35 26.29
C PRO A 97 -17.66 3.25 27.22
N LEU A 98 -17.99 3.33 28.50
CA LEU A 98 -17.49 2.38 29.49
C LEU A 98 -17.83 0.93 29.14
N TYR A 99 -19.04 0.68 28.66
CA TYR A 99 -19.44 -0.68 28.27
C TYR A 99 -18.57 -1.24 27.15
N LEU A 100 -18.18 -0.38 26.19
CA LEU A 100 -17.35 -0.79 25.07
C LEU A 100 -15.91 -1.06 25.52
N ARG A 101 -15.38 -0.22 26.41
CA ARG A 101 -14.06 -0.48 27.00
C ARG A 101 -14.02 -1.86 27.67
N ASN A 102 -15.05 -2.19 28.45
CA ASN A 102 -15.12 -3.48 29.14
C ASN A 102 -15.21 -4.65 28.14
N ARG A 103 -15.94 -4.47 27.05
CA ARG A 103 -16.03 -5.49 26.00
C ARG A 103 -14.72 -5.66 25.26
N ILE A 104 -14.03 -4.55 24.96
CA ILE A 104 -12.70 -4.56 24.34
C ILE A 104 -11.71 -5.32 25.21
N ASP A 105 -11.67 -5.01 26.52
CA ASP A 105 -10.74 -5.64 27.44
C ASP A 105 -10.97 -7.15 27.55
N ARG A 106 -12.23 -7.58 27.60
CA ARG A 106 -12.57 -9.01 27.61
C ARG A 106 -12.18 -9.72 26.32
N ALA A 107 -12.45 -9.09 25.17
CA ALA A 107 -12.08 -9.64 23.87
C ALA A 107 -10.56 -9.74 23.69
N ALA A 108 -9.84 -8.71 24.11
CA ALA A 108 -8.38 -8.70 24.10
C ALA A 108 -7.81 -9.82 24.97
N LYS A 109 -8.28 -9.95 26.20
CA LYS A 109 -7.83 -10.97 27.13
C LYS A 109 -8.09 -12.39 26.60
N ALA A 110 -9.25 -12.61 25.99
CA ALA A 110 -9.61 -13.90 25.40
C ALA A 110 -8.64 -14.30 24.26
N ARG A 111 -7.99 -13.33 23.63
CA ARG A 111 -7.00 -13.53 22.54
C ARG A 111 -5.55 -13.42 23.01
N GLY A 112 -5.32 -13.29 24.31
CA GLY A 112 -3.97 -13.09 24.85
C GLY A 112 -3.33 -11.77 24.47
N MET A 113 -4.13 -10.73 24.22
CA MET A 113 -3.68 -9.42 23.76
C MET A 113 -3.89 -8.34 24.82
N THR A 114 -3.06 -7.28 24.76
CA THR A 114 -3.33 -6.05 25.48
C THR A 114 -4.46 -5.27 24.81
N ARG A 115 -5.06 -4.31 25.50
CA ARG A 115 -6.03 -3.39 24.89
C ARG A 115 -5.46 -2.69 23.67
N SER A 116 -4.25 -2.16 23.78
CA SER A 116 -3.59 -1.46 22.67
C SER A 116 -3.39 -2.35 21.46
N ALA A 117 -2.88 -3.56 21.65
CA ALA A 117 -2.68 -4.51 20.58
C ALA A 117 -4.00 -4.89 19.90
N PHE A 118 -5.04 -5.12 20.69
CA PHE A 118 -6.36 -5.43 20.16
C PHE A 118 -6.93 -4.29 19.33
N LEU A 119 -6.83 -3.04 19.82
CA LEU A 119 -7.34 -1.87 19.10
C LEU A 119 -6.58 -1.61 17.80
N VAL A 120 -5.26 -1.79 17.80
CA VAL A 120 -4.45 -1.65 16.59
C VAL A 120 -4.89 -2.68 15.54
N ARG A 121 -5.05 -3.93 15.94
CA ARG A 121 -5.50 -4.98 15.00
C ARG A 121 -6.92 -4.74 14.49
N ALA A 122 -7.81 -4.30 15.35
CA ALA A 122 -9.18 -3.98 14.95
C ALA A 122 -9.21 -2.83 13.94
N ALA A 123 -8.42 -1.79 14.18
CA ALA A 123 -8.31 -0.67 13.26
C ALA A 123 -7.74 -1.10 11.90
N GLN A 124 -6.69 -1.91 11.89
CA GLN A 124 -6.10 -2.45 10.65
C GLN A 124 -7.10 -3.33 9.88
N ALA A 125 -7.88 -4.13 10.58
CA ALA A 125 -8.89 -5.00 9.97
C ALA A 125 -10.05 -4.22 9.38
N TYR A 126 -10.38 -3.06 9.94
CA TYR A 126 -11.48 -2.21 9.47
C TYR A 126 -11.09 -1.37 8.24
N MET A 127 -9.82 -1.04 8.10
CA MET A 127 -9.31 -0.30 6.96
C MET A 127 -9.13 -1.19 5.74
#